data_f8e61d36353c7d2f4b7efd790c341f3a
#
_entry.id   f8e61d36353c7d2f4b7efd790c341f3a
#
_cell.length_a   1.000
_cell.length_b   1.000
_cell.length_c   1.000
_cell.angle_alpha   90.00
_cell.angle_beta   90.00
_cell.angle_gamma   90.00
#
_symmetry.space_group_name_H-M   'P 1'
#
loop_
_entity.id
_entity.type
_entity.pdbx_description
1 polymer ?
#
loop_
_entity_poly.entity_id
_entity_poly.type
_entity_poly.pdbx_seq_one_letter_code
_entity_poly.pdbx_strand_id
1 'polypeptide(L)'
;MGKFIIEGGHRLSGRVKVQGAKNAALPVLAATVMSRGEMTLFNCPEIRDVHNMLSILRELGVESYYDGDALKISGRNARSSPMPQRLSKELRSSIFMLGPLLSRFGEAVCAYPGGCEIGHRPVDLHLKGLAALGADIREERGYIICDGHNMHGGEIHLDYPSVGATENIMMAAAVPGDTVITNSAREPEIEELQNFLNSIGGDIRGAGTSTIYIKGGMEEVPAAAHRIMPDRIAAGTLMCAVAMAGGEAELTDVCPEHIGSLISKLREAGCHISCGRDTLEIRAKGRPEEIKLIETLPYPGFPTDMQAQIFALCTVADGTSVIVENLFENRFRHCAELIKMGANITQKDRTAIVRGVEKLSGAVVYAKDLRGGAALTIAGLGAEGMTAVENTEYIDRGYQRLDETLNSLGACIKREDGTQ
;
A
#
# COMPACT_ATOMS: atom_id res chain seq x y z
N MET A 1 17.93 -7.92 13.13
CA MET A 1 16.92 -6.85 13.02
C MET A 1 17.65 -5.56 12.71
N GLY A 2 17.25 -4.86 11.64
CA GLY A 2 17.87 -3.60 11.25
C GLY A 2 17.28 -2.42 12.04
N LYS A 3 18.04 -1.31 12.08
CA LYS A 3 17.56 -0.07 12.68
C LYS A 3 17.99 1.16 11.90
N PHE A 4 17.23 2.25 12.04
CA PHE A 4 17.63 3.59 11.64
C PHE A 4 18.08 4.37 12.86
N ILE A 5 19.24 5.01 12.76
CA ILE A 5 19.71 6.01 13.72
C ILE A 5 19.53 7.38 13.07
N ILE A 6 18.66 8.20 13.63
CA ILE A 6 18.22 9.47 13.07
C ILE A 6 18.69 10.60 13.97
N GLU A 7 19.47 11.51 13.45
CA GLU A 7 19.73 12.80 14.09
C GLU A 7 18.65 13.79 13.63
N GLY A 8 17.85 14.26 14.58
CA GLY A 8 16.75 15.17 14.29
C GLY A 8 17.19 16.62 14.12
N GLY A 9 16.27 17.47 13.66
CA GLY A 9 16.48 18.91 13.52
C GLY A 9 17.12 19.36 12.21
N HIS A 10 17.40 18.46 11.27
CA HIS A 10 17.87 18.78 9.94
C HIS A 10 16.69 19.14 9.02
N ARG A 11 16.73 20.34 8.43
CA ARG A 11 15.70 20.75 7.47
C ARG A 11 15.85 20.00 6.16
N LEU A 12 14.73 19.57 5.60
CA LEU A 12 14.71 18.85 4.33
C LEU A 12 14.61 19.83 3.14
N SER A 13 15.48 19.65 2.15
CA SER A 13 15.43 20.45 0.92
C SER A 13 15.95 19.65 -0.25
N GLY A 14 15.39 19.91 -1.45
CA GLY A 14 15.86 19.28 -2.68
C GLY A 14 14.75 18.74 -3.54
N ARG A 15 15.14 17.82 -4.44
CA ARG A 15 14.26 17.18 -5.40
C ARG A 15 14.37 15.67 -5.28
N VAL A 16 13.24 14.97 -5.26
CA VAL A 16 13.22 13.51 -5.13
C VAL A 16 12.15 12.91 -6.03
N LYS A 17 12.49 11.77 -6.64
CA LYS A 17 11.55 10.98 -7.44
C LYS A 17 10.77 10.03 -6.52
N VAL A 18 9.46 9.97 -6.70
CA VAL A 18 8.59 9.03 -5.98
C VAL A 18 8.72 7.64 -6.60
N GLN A 19 8.85 6.63 -5.76
CA GLN A 19 8.88 5.22 -6.15
C GLN A 19 7.54 4.75 -6.75
N GLY A 20 7.54 3.59 -7.42
CA GLY A 20 6.32 2.93 -7.86
C GLY A 20 5.46 2.44 -6.70
N ALA A 21 4.14 2.39 -6.94
CA ALA A 21 3.15 2.07 -5.92
C ALA A 21 3.16 0.60 -5.53
N LYS A 22 3.43 0.33 -4.24
CA LYS A 22 3.33 -1.01 -3.66
C LYS A 22 1.95 -1.62 -3.89
N ASN A 23 0.90 -0.87 -3.54
CA ASN A 23 -0.47 -1.36 -3.57
C ASN A 23 -1.00 -1.58 -4.99
N ALA A 24 -0.37 -0.98 -6.01
CA ALA A 24 -0.63 -1.27 -7.42
C ALA A 24 0.25 -2.43 -7.94
N ALA A 25 1.51 -2.47 -7.55
CA ALA A 25 2.45 -3.51 -8.03
C ALA A 25 2.02 -4.92 -7.63
N LEU A 26 1.50 -5.12 -6.41
CA LEU A 26 1.14 -6.45 -5.92
C LEU A 26 -0.01 -7.10 -6.70
N PRO A 27 -1.18 -6.44 -6.96
CA PRO A 27 -2.23 -7.02 -7.78
C PRO A 27 -1.81 -7.13 -9.26
N VAL A 28 -1.03 -6.20 -9.81
CA VAL A 28 -0.48 -6.31 -11.17
C VAL A 28 0.43 -7.54 -11.27
N LEU A 29 1.32 -7.78 -10.32
CA LEU A 29 2.16 -8.99 -10.27
C LEU A 29 1.31 -10.27 -10.19
N ALA A 30 0.27 -10.30 -9.36
CA ALA A 30 -0.65 -11.42 -9.30
C ALA A 30 -1.34 -11.67 -10.65
N ALA A 31 -1.79 -10.61 -11.32
CA ALA A 31 -2.45 -10.68 -12.61
C ALA A 31 -1.53 -11.18 -13.75
N THR A 32 -0.18 -11.10 -13.61
CA THR A 32 0.74 -11.64 -14.62
C THR A 32 0.56 -13.14 -14.85
N VAL A 33 0.04 -13.87 -13.86
CA VAL A 33 -0.30 -15.30 -14.02
C VAL A 33 -1.37 -15.54 -15.08
N MET A 34 -2.25 -14.56 -15.33
CA MET A 34 -3.38 -14.72 -16.26
C MET A 34 -2.95 -14.81 -17.72
N SER A 35 -1.78 -14.29 -18.08
CA SER A 35 -1.25 -14.32 -19.45
C SER A 35 -0.11 -15.31 -19.61
N ARG A 36 -0.01 -15.93 -20.80
CA ARG A 36 1.16 -16.73 -21.22
C ARG A 36 2.22 -15.88 -21.91
N GLY A 37 1.91 -14.64 -22.23
CA GLY A 37 2.80 -13.71 -22.91
C GLY A 37 3.96 -13.25 -22.03
N GLU A 38 4.88 -12.53 -22.64
CA GLU A 38 5.96 -11.83 -21.92
C GLU A 38 5.51 -10.43 -21.50
N MET A 39 5.73 -10.09 -20.27
CA MET A 39 5.37 -8.77 -19.71
C MET A 39 6.60 -8.03 -19.25
N THR A 40 6.62 -6.72 -19.49
CA THR A 40 7.63 -5.81 -19.00
C THR A 40 7.00 -4.80 -18.08
N LEU A 41 7.35 -4.83 -16.80
CA LEU A 41 6.88 -3.87 -15.81
C LEU A 41 7.98 -2.83 -15.54
N PHE A 42 7.68 -1.56 -15.77
CA PHE A 42 8.53 -0.43 -15.41
C PHE A 42 8.09 0.14 -14.06
N ASN A 43 9.02 0.81 -13.36
CA ASN A 43 8.75 1.45 -12.08
C ASN A 43 8.18 0.50 -11.01
N CYS A 44 8.45 -0.81 -11.12
CA CYS A 44 8.08 -1.77 -10.07
C CYS A 44 9.02 -1.57 -8.88
N PRO A 45 8.51 -1.26 -7.65
CA PRO A 45 9.39 -0.91 -6.55
C PRO A 45 10.13 -2.13 -6.02
N GLU A 46 11.43 -1.98 -5.74
CA GLU A 46 12.27 -3.01 -5.13
C GLU A 46 12.08 -3.03 -3.61
N ILE A 47 10.93 -3.53 -3.16
CA ILE A 47 10.52 -3.63 -1.76
C ILE A 47 10.31 -5.09 -1.36
N ARG A 48 10.37 -5.38 -0.07
CA ARG A 48 10.25 -6.74 0.46
C ARG A 48 8.95 -7.43 0.04
N ASP A 49 7.81 -6.72 0.04
CA ASP A 49 6.53 -7.32 -0.33
C ASP A 49 6.47 -7.69 -1.82
N VAL A 50 7.15 -6.94 -2.71
CA VAL A 50 7.31 -7.31 -4.13
C VAL A 50 8.18 -8.55 -4.27
N HIS A 51 9.32 -8.63 -3.58
CA HIS A 51 10.17 -9.83 -3.60
C HIS A 51 9.44 -11.07 -3.07
N ASN A 52 8.61 -10.93 -2.04
CA ASN A 52 7.77 -12.02 -1.54
C ASN A 52 6.73 -12.46 -2.58
N MET A 53 6.08 -11.54 -3.30
CA MET A 53 5.17 -11.87 -4.39
C MET A 53 5.89 -12.57 -5.54
N LEU A 54 7.06 -12.09 -5.96
CA LEU A 54 7.88 -12.75 -6.98
C LEU A 54 8.30 -14.16 -6.56
N SER A 55 8.53 -14.39 -5.26
CA SER A 55 8.82 -15.72 -4.73
C SER A 55 7.60 -16.65 -4.82
N ILE A 56 6.38 -16.15 -4.54
CA ILE A 56 5.14 -16.90 -4.74
C ILE A 56 4.98 -17.25 -6.23
N LEU A 57 5.14 -16.28 -7.12
CA LEU A 57 5.03 -16.46 -8.56
C LEU A 57 6.02 -17.50 -9.10
N ARG A 58 7.26 -17.51 -8.60
CA ARG A 58 8.28 -18.48 -8.96
C ARG A 58 7.90 -19.90 -8.56
N GLU A 59 7.33 -20.12 -7.38
CA GLU A 59 6.80 -21.44 -6.96
C GLU A 59 5.67 -21.93 -7.87
N LEU A 60 4.90 -20.99 -8.44
CA LEU A 60 3.87 -21.28 -9.43
C LEU A 60 4.42 -21.46 -10.86
N GLY A 61 5.73 -21.40 -11.06
CA GLY A 61 6.38 -21.59 -12.35
C GLY A 61 6.44 -20.33 -13.23
N VAL A 62 6.15 -19.15 -12.69
CA VAL A 62 6.35 -17.87 -13.38
C VAL A 62 7.83 -17.50 -13.33
N GLU A 63 8.40 -17.19 -14.47
CA GLU A 63 9.78 -16.75 -14.60
C GLU A 63 9.83 -15.22 -14.52
N SER A 64 10.80 -14.69 -13.75
CA SER A 64 10.99 -13.24 -13.62
C SER A 64 12.44 -12.87 -13.39
N TYR A 65 12.89 -11.77 -13.99
CA TYR A 65 14.21 -11.20 -13.78
C TYR A 65 14.21 -9.69 -14.04
N TYR A 66 15.12 -8.97 -13.40
CA TYR A 66 15.33 -7.55 -13.67
C TYR A 66 16.30 -7.37 -14.85
N ASP A 67 15.95 -6.46 -15.76
CA ASP A 67 16.73 -6.00 -16.89
C ASP A 67 16.84 -4.46 -16.79
N GLY A 68 17.89 -3.98 -16.15
CA GLY A 68 18.00 -2.59 -15.73
C GLY A 68 16.91 -2.23 -14.70
N ASP A 69 16.11 -1.23 -15.01
CA ASP A 69 14.98 -0.76 -14.18
C ASP A 69 13.64 -1.44 -14.53
N ALA A 70 13.66 -2.36 -15.49
CA ALA A 70 12.49 -3.10 -15.93
C ALA A 70 12.46 -4.50 -15.31
N LEU A 71 11.29 -4.91 -14.84
CA LEU A 71 11.01 -6.28 -14.40
C LEU A 71 10.37 -7.05 -15.55
N LYS A 72 11.07 -8.07 -16.06
CA LYS A 72 10.59 -9.00 -17.09
C LYS A 72 9.90 -10.18 -16.42
N ILE A 73 8.71 -10.53 -16.89
CA ILE A 73 7.90 -11.61 -16.32
C ILE A 73 7.30 -12.45 -17.46
N SER A 74 7.35 -13.77 -17.30
CA SER A 74 6.70 -14.72 -18.23
C SER A 74 5.85 -15.71 -17.45
N GLY A 75 4.56 -15.70 -17.69
CA GLY A 75 3.60 -16.66 -17.16
C GLY A 75 3.49 -17.94 -17.99
N ARG A 76 4.32 -18.14 -19.04
CA ARG A 76 4.21 -19.29 -19.98
C ARG A 76 4.18 -20.63 -19.27
N ASN A 77 5.07 -20.82 -18.30
CA ASN A 77 5.25 -22.06 -17.54
C ASN A 77 4.46 -22.09 -16.23
N ALA A 78 3.57 -21.12 -16.00
CA ALA A 78 2.78 -21.08 -14.80
C ALA A 78 1.83 -22.28 -14.71
N ARG A 79 1.65 -22.78 -13.49
CA ARG A 79 0.81 -23.95 -13.15
C ARG A 79 -0.01 -23.70 -11.92
N SER A 80 -1.16 -24.34 -11.80
CA SER A 80 -1.88 -24.42 -10.53
C SER A 80 -1.07 -25.29 -9.56
N SER A 81 -0.82 -24.78 -8.37
CA SER A 81 -0.15 -25.49 -7.29
C SER A 81 -0.58 -24.86 -5.96
N PRO A 82 -0.71 -25.63 -4.88
CA PRO A 82 -0.93 -25.06 -3.56
C PRO A 82 0.16 -24.05 -3.22
N MET A 83 -0.24 -22.84 -2.88
CA MET A 83 0.73 -21.81 -2.48
C MET A 83 1.43 -22.20 -1.18
N PRO A 84 2.77 -22.04 -1.10
CA PRO A 84 3.52 -22.38 0.10
C PRO A 84 3.01 -21.63 1.32
N GLN A 85 2.63 -22.36 2.38
CA GLN A 85 2.03 -21.79 3.59
C GLN A 85 2.92 -20.71 4.24
N ARG A 86 4.26 -20.89 4.17
CA ARG A 86 5.22 -19.92 4.72
C ARG A 86 5.09 -18.57 4.01
N LEU A 87 5.10 -18.56 2.67
CA LEU A 87 5.01 -17.34 1.87
C LEU A 87 3.64 -16.67 2.00
N SER A 88 2.56 -17.45 2.04
CA SER A 88 1.20 -16.92 2.25
C SER A 88 1.03 -16.26 3.62
N LYS A 89 1.72 -16.73 4.66
CA LYS A 89 1.71 -16.10 5.99
C LYS A 89 2.52 -14.81 6.04
N GLU A 90 3.63 -14.71 5.30
CA GLU A 90 4.48 -13.53 5.24
C GLU A 90 3.86 -12.39 4.43
N LEU A 91 3.10 -12.72 3.38
CA LEU A 91 2.47 -11.77 2.49
C LEU A 91 0.95 -11.93 2.48
N ARG A 92 0.23 -11.05 3.18
CA ARG A 92 -1.24 -11.09 3.18
C ARG A 92 -1.86 -10.97 1.77
N SER A 93 -1.21 -10.22 0.88
CA SER A 93 -1.63 -10.05 -0.51
C SER A 93 -1.61 -11.36 -1.32
N SER A 94 -1.10 -12.47 -0.73
CA SER A 94 -1.20 -13.81 -1.35
C SER A 94 -2.64 -14.22 -1.68
N ILE A 95 -3.63 -13.68 -0.96
CA ILE A 95 -5.06 -13.88 -1.25
C ILE A 95 -5.45 -13.41 -2.65
N PHE A 96 -4.73 -12.42 -3.23
CA PHE A 96 -4.95 -11.95 -4.60
C PHE A 96 -4.73 -13.02 -5.66
N MET A 97 -3.96 -14.07 -5.32
CA MET A 97 -3.70 -15.15 -6.25
C MET A 97 -4.93 -16.02 -6.54
N LEU A 98 -5.99 -15.97 -5.72
CA LEU A 98 -7.21 -16.76 -5.95
C LEU A 98 -7.85 -16.39 -7.29
N GLY A 99 -8.05 -15.09 -7.57
CA GLY A 99 -8.66 -14.62 -8.82
C GLY A 99 -7.93 -15.08 -10.07
N PRO A 100 -6.65 -14.75 -10.27
CA PRO A 100 -5.89 -15.14 -11.45
C PRO A 100 -5.70 -16.66 -11.61
N LEU A 101 -5.58 -17.41 -10.52
CA LEU A 101 -5.48 -18.87 -10.59
C LEU A 101 -6.81 -19.50 -11.03
N LEU A 102 -7.93 -19.03 -10.47
CA LEU A 102 -9.27 -19.49 -10.85
C LEU A 102 -9.59 -19.18 -12.32
N SER A 103 -9.32 -17.95 -12.77
CA SER A 103 -9.62 -17.56 -14.16
C SER A 103 -8.78 -18.32 -15.18
N ARG A 104 -7.52 -18.66 -14.85
CA ARG A 104 -6.62 -19.34 -15.79
C ARG A 104 -6.68 -20.86 -15.73
N PHE A 105 -6.79 -21.44 -14.51
CA PHE A 105 -6.65 -22.90 -14.30
C PHE A 105 -7.93 -23.58 -13.82
N GLY A 106 -8.96 -22.81 -13.44
CA GLY A 106 -10.20 -23.33 -12.88
C GLY A 106 -10.05 -23.85 -11.46
N GLU A 107 -8.88 -23.75 -10.85
CA GLU A 107 -8.65 -24.17 -9.45
C GLU A 107 -7.64 -23.28 -8.75
N ALA A 108 -7.81 -23.08 -7.44
CA ALA A 108 -6.87 -22.33 -6.62
C ALA A 108 -6.82 -22.88 -5.19
N VAL A 109 -5.62 -23.01 -4.64
CA VAL A 109 -5.41 -23.37 -3.23
C VAL A 109 -4.49 -22.34 -2.57
N CYS A 110 -5.03 -21.60 -1.60
CA CYS A 110 -4.30 -20.60 -0.85
C CYS A 110 -4.32 -20.94 0.64
N ALA A 111 -3.18 -20.87 1.32
CA ALA A 111 -3.20 -20.90 2.77
C ALA A 111 -3.89 -19.65 3.31
N TYR A 112 -4.62 -19.80 4.42
CA TYR A 112 -5.21 -18.63 5.10
C TYR A 112 -4.12 -17.59 5.34
N PRO A 113 -4.29 -16.34 4.88
CA PRO A 113 -3.28 -15.31 5.08
C PRO A 113 -3.08 -15.07 6.58
N GLY A 114 -1.83 -14.93 7.00
CA GLY A 114 -1.46 -14.70 8.39
C GLY A 114 -2.19 -13.49 8.98
N GLY A 115 -2.31 -13.46 10.31
CA GLY A 115 -2.96 -12.37 11.04
C GLY A 115 -2.36 -11.02 10.67
N CYS A 116 -3.21 -10.00 10.51
CA CYS A 116 -2.75 -8.65 10.29
C CYS A 116 -2.56 -7.96 11.63
N GLU A 117 -1.38 -7.42 11.88
CA GLU A 117 -1.04 -6.74 13.13
C GLU A 117 -1.88 -5.48 13.37
N ILE A 118 -2.45 -4.89 12.32
CA ILE A 118 -3.26 -3.66 12.37
C ILE A 118 -4.77 -3.90 12.55
N GLY A 119 -5.23 -5.16 12.63
CA GLY A 119 -6.64 -5.51 12.85
C GLY A 119 -7.13 -6.66 11.99
N HIS A 120 -8.39 -7.05 12.22
CA HIS A 120 -9.06 -8.06 11.41
C HIS A 120 -9.21 -7.56 9.97
N ARG A 121 -8.77 -8.38 9.02
CA ARG A 121 -9.04 -8.20 7.60
C ARG A 121 -9.72 -9.46 7.10
N PRO A 122 -11.03 -9.55 7.25
CA PRO A 122 -11.78 -10.72 6.83
C PRO A 122 -11.60 -10.93 5.33
N VAL A 123 -11.52 -12.20 4.93
CA VAL A 123 -11.43 -12.59 3.52
C VAL A 123 -12.80 -12.90 2.92
N ASP A 124 -13.85 -12.74 3.73
CA ASP A 124 -15.25 -13.06 3.41
C ASP A 124 -15.75 -12.35 2.14
N LEU A 125 -15.41 -11.06 1.95
CA LEU A 125 -15.78 -10.33 0.73
C LEU A 125 -15.12 -10.89 -0.53
N HIS A 126 -13.86 -11.38 -0.41
CA HIS A 126 -13.21 -12.08 -1.52
C HIS A 126 -13.96 -13.37 -1.85
N LEU A 127 -14.22 -14.20 -0.83
CA LEU A 127 -14.88 -15.50 -1.02
C LEU A 127 -16.33 -15.33 -1.49
N LYS A 128 -17.06 -14.36 -0.94
CA LYS A 128 -18.43 -14.01 -1.38
C LYS A 128 -18.45 -13.64 -2.87
N GLY A 129 -17.50 -12.80 -3.31
CA GLY A 129 -17.41 -12.40 -4.71
C GLY A 129 -17.06 -13.56 -5.65
N LEU A 130 -16.10 -14.41 -5.26
CA LEU A 130 -15.72 -15.60 -6.03
C LEU A 130 -16.87 -16.62 -6.09
N ALA A 131 -17.58 -16.85 -4.99
CA ALA A 131 -18.75 -17.72 -4.96
C ALA A 131 -19.89 -17.18 -5.83
N ALA A 132 -20.09 -15.85 -5.89
CA ALA A 132 -21.08 -15.23 -6.79
C ALA A 132 -20.74 -15.41 -8.27
N LEU A 133 -19.46 -15.61 -8.62
CA LEU A 133 -19.01 -16.02 -9.95
C LEU A 133 -19.11 -17.54 -10.17
N GLY A 134 -19.64 -18.32 -9.22
CA GLY A 134 -19.84 -19.77 -9.36
C GLY A 134 -18.70 -20.64 -8.87
N ALA A 135 -17.71 -20.11 -8.16
CA ALA A 135 -16.68 -20.92 -7.54
C ALA A 135 -17.23 -21.73 -6.35
N ASP A 136 -16.91 -23.04 -6.31
CA ASP A 136 -17.12 -23.89 -5.10
C ASP A 136 -15.94 -23.67 -4.16
N ILE A 137 -16.22 -23.21 -2.93
CA ILE A 137 -15.19 -22.82 -1.97
C ILE A 137 -15.28 -23.64 -0.71
N ARG A 138 -14.16 -24.22 -0.30
CA ARG A 138 -14.02 -25.02 0.93
C ARG A 138 -12.87 -24.49 1.76
N GLU A 139 -13.07 -24.51 3.07
CA GLU A 139 -12.04 -24.12 4.03
C GLU A 139 -11.63 -25.36 4.83
N GLU A 140 -10.44 -25.87 4.58
CA GLU A 140 -9.95 -27.08 5.22
C GLU A 140 -8.51 -26.92 5.72
N ARG A 141 -8.25 -27.28 6.98
CA ARG A 141 -6.89 -27.35 7.57
C ARG A 141 -6.07 -26.07 7.41
N GLY A 142 -6.73 -24.91 7.42
CA GLY A 142 -6.05 -23.62 7.25
C GLY A 142 -5.76 -23.23 5.81
N TYR A 143 -6.40 -23.91 4.83
CA TYR A 143 -6.38 -23.58 3.42
C TYR A 143 -7.78 -23.19 2.93
N ILE A 144 -7.79 -22.26 1.98
CA ILE A 144 -8.93 -21.94 1.14
C ILE A 144 -8.72 -22.71 -0.16
N ILE A 145 -9.66 -23.60 -0.49
CA ILE A 145 -9.65 -24.46 -1.67
C ILE A 145 -10.82 -24.03 -2.54
N CYS A 146 -10.54 -23.59 -3.77
CA CYS A 146 -11.54 -23.10 -4.71
C CYS A 146 -11.53 -23.96 -5.97
N ASP A 147 -12.71 -24.42 -6.37
CA ASP A 147 -13.00 -25.04 -7.68
C ASP A 147 -13.82 -24.05 -8.52
N GLY A 148 -13.26 -23.59 -9.61
CA GLY A 148 -13.82 -22.60 -10.50
C GLY A 148 -14.23 -23.15 -11.89
N HIS A 149 -14.29 -24.48 -12.09
CA HIS A 149 -14.63 -25.06 -13.39
C HIS A 149 -16.02 -24.66 -13.91
N ASN A 150 -16.93 -24.28 -13.01
CA ASN A 150 -18.27 -23.82 -13.33
C ASN A 150 -18.43 -22.29 -13.22
N MET A 151 -17.33 -21.54 -13.11
CA MET A 151 -17.40 -20.08 -13.00
C MET A 151 -17.96 -19.43 -14.27
N HIS A 152 -18.72 -18.38 -14.06
CA HIS A 152 -19.38 -17.58 -15.10
C HIS A 152 -19.51 -16.13 -14.66
N GLY A 153 -19.78 -15.23 -15.59
CA GLY A 153 -20.09 -13.83 -15.28
C GLY A 153 -21.36 -13.66 -14.44
N GLY A 154 -21.51 -12.52 -13.79
CA GLY A 154 -22.66 -12.23 -12.94
C GLY A 154 -22.66 -10.82 -12.35
N GLU A 155 -23.70 -10.50 -11.59
CA GLU A 155 -23.80 -9.24 -10.86
C GLU A 155 -23.35 -9.45 -9.41
N ILE A 156 -22.39 -8.63 -8.96
CA ILE A 156 -21.80 -8.72 -7.63
C ILE A 156 -21.97 -7.39 -6.92
N HIS A 157 -22.59 -7.40 -5.75
CA HIS A 157 -22.64 -6.25 -4.87
C HIS A 157 -21.71 -6.46 -3.67
N LEU A 158 -20.76 -5.55 -3.48
CA LEU A 158 -19.90 -5.55 -2.31
C LEU A 158 -20.56 -4.80 -1.16
N ASP A 159 -20.72 -5.45 0.01
CA ASP A 159 -21.30 -4.82 1.19
C ASP A 159 -20.43 -3.66 1.71
N TYR A 160 -19.14 -3.67 1.37
CA TYR A 160 -18.17 -2.64 1.66
C TYR A 160 -17.19 -2.50 0.48
N PRO A 161 -16.77 -1.27 0.10
CA PRO A 161 -15.85 -1.05 -1.02
C PRO A 161 -14.43 -1.50 -0.66
N SER A 162 -14.24 -2.82 -0.61
CA SER A 162 -12.96 -3.45 -0.30
C SER A 162 -12.05 -3.44 -1.52
N VAL A 163 -10.87 -2.80 -1.40
CA VAL A 163 -9.84 -2.78 -2.45
C VAL A 163 -9.47 -4.19 -2.87
N GLY A 164 -9.03 -5.02 -1.92
CA GLY A 164 -8.55 -6.37 -2.24
C GLY A 164 -9.64 -7.28 -2.81
N ALA A 165 -10.89 -7.18 -2.32
CA ALA A 165 -12.00 -7.96 -2.89
C ALA A 165 -12.31 -7.51 -4.32
N THR A 166 -12.34 -6.19 -4.58
CA THR A 166 -12.55 -5.63 -5.92
C THR A 166 -11.47 -6.15 -6.88
N GLU A 167 -10.19 -6.05 -6.52
CA GLU A 167 -9.06 -6.52 -7.33
C GLU A 167 -9.16 -8.01 -7.63
N ASN A 168 -9.43 -8.83 -6.61
CA ASN A 168 -9.50 -10.28 -6.76
C ASN A 168 -10.66 -10.71 -7.66
N ILE A 169 -11.83 -10.07 -7.52
CA ILE A 169 -13.00 -10.33 -8.37
C ILE A 169 -12.73 -9.87 -9.81
N MET A 170 -12.09 -8.71 -10.01
CA MET A 170 -11.72 -8.23 -11.35
C MET A 170 -10.85 -9.24 -12.09
N MET A 171 -9.87 -9.84 -11.41
CA MET A 171 -9.01 -10.88 -11.99
C MET A 171 -9.76 -12.20 -12.21
N ALA A 172 -10.66 -12.58 -11.31
CA ALA A 172 -11.45 -13.80 -11.43
C ALA A 172 -12.50 -13.72 -12.57
N ALA A 173 -13.04 -12.53 -12.84
CA ALA A 173 -14.09 -12.30 -13.82
C ALA A 173 -13.66 -12.40 -15.30
N ALA A 174 -12.42 -12.80 -15.57
CA ALA A 174 -11.97 -13.14 -16.93
C ALA A 174 -12.55 -14.48 -17.48
N VAL A 175 -13.45 -15.10 -16.72
CA VAL A 175 -14.21 -16.30 -17.10
C VAL A 175 -15.33 -15.98 -18.11
N PRO A 176 -15.96 -16.99 -18.76
CA PRO A 176 -17.07 -16.74 -19.69
C PRO A 176 -18.26 -16.01 -19.06
N GLY A 177 -18.82 -15.04 -19.77
CA GLY A 177 -19.98 -14.23 -19.35
C GLY A 177 -19.57 -12.90 -18.70
N ASP A 178 -20.36 -11.87 -18.94
CA ASP A 178 -20.06 -10.51 -18.47
C ASP A 178 -20.32 -10.36 -16.96
N THR A 179 -19.50 -9.57 -16.31
CA THR A 179 -19.59 -9.30 -14.86
C THR A 179 -19.78 -7.82 -14.58
N VAL A 180 -20.64 -7.52 -13.61
CA VAL A 180 -20.81 -6.16 -13.06
C VAL A 180 -20.54 -6.19 -11.57
N ILE A 181 -19.58 -5.37 -11.12
CA ILE A 181 -19.28 -5.19 -9.71
C ILE A 181 -19.84 -3.85 -9.27
N THR A 182 -20.75 -3.84 -8.29
CA THR A 182 -21.33 -2.63 -7.70
C THR A 182 -20.79 -2.42 -6.29
N ASN A 183 -20.74 -1.14 -5.85
CA ASN A 183 -20.08 -0.70 -4.64
C ASN A 183 -18.58 -1.11 -4.58
N SER A 184 -17.92 -1.10 -5.74
CA SER A 184 -16.49 -1.35 -5.89
C SER A 184 -15.64 -0.29 -5.19
N ALA A 185 -14.42 -0.65 -4.83
CA ALA A 185 -13.39 0.29 -4.39
C ALA A 185 -13.03 1.26 -5.53
N ARG A 186 -12.66 2.50 -5.17
CA ARG A 186 -12.40 3.58 -6.13
C ARG A 186 -10.97 4.07 -6.11
N GLU A 187 -10.12 3.41 -5.32
CA GLU A 187 -8.71 3.75 -5.19
C GLU A 187 -8.02 3.76 -6.56
N PRO A 188 -7.07 4.68 -6.81
CA PRO A 188 -6.34 4.75 -8.09
C PRO A 188 -5.68 3.42 -8.49
N GLU A 189 -5.35 2.59 -7.52
CA GLU A 189 -4.79 1.25 -7.71
C GLU A 189 -5.77 0.31 -8.44
N ILE A 190 -7.08 0.54 -8.34
CA ILE A 190 -8.12 -0.21 -9.08
C ILE A 190 -8.12 0.18 -10.57
N GLU A 191 -7.94 1.50 -10.86
CA GLU A 191 -7.80 1.97 -12.25
C GLU A 191 -6.51 1.43 -12.88
N GLU A 192 -5.44 1.37 -12.10
CA GLU A 192 -4.16 0.78 -12.51
C GLU A 192 -4.33 -0.69 -12.89
N LEU A 193 -5.01 -1.48 -12.05
CA LEU A 193 -5.27 -2.89 -12.35
C LEU A 193 -6.15 -3.05 -13.59
N GLN A 194 -7.20 -2.22 -13.77
CA GLN A 194 -7.99 -2.20 -15.01
C GLN A 194 -7.12 -1.98 -16.24
N ASN A 195 -6.24 -0.96 -16.19
CA ASN A 195 -5.37 -0.62 -17.30
C ASN A 195 -4.39 -1.75 -17.64
N PHE A 196 -3.84 -2.40 -16.60
CA PHE A 196 -2.99 -3.57 -16.79
C PHE A 196 -3.76 -4.75 -17.39
N LEU A 197 -4.91 -5.12 -16.84
CA LEU A 197 -5.74 -6.22 -17.34
C LEU A 197 -6.16 -5.99 -18.79
N ASN A 198 -6.52 -4.75 -19.14
CA ASN A 198 -6.84 -4.39 -20.52
C ASN A 198 -5.60 -4.50 -21.45
N SER A 199 -4.40 -4.21 -20.95
CA SER A 199 -3.17 -4.36 -21.74
C SER A 199 -2.80 -5.81 -22.03
N ILE A 200 -3.30 -6.76 -21.24
CA ILE A 200 -3.08 -8.20 -21.43
C ILE A 200 -4.29 -8.94 -22.07
N GLY A 201 -5.25 -8.19 -22.61
CA GLY A 201 -6.36 -8.70 -23.43
C GLY A 201 -7.74 -8.67 -22.76
N GLY A 202 -7.90 -8.05 -21.62
CA GLY A 202 -9.19 -7.82 -20.97
C GLY A 202 -9.99 -6.67 -21.61
N ASP A 203 -11.29 -6.59 -21.34
CA ASP A 203 -12.16 -5.45 -21.64
C ASP A 203 -12.91 -5.06 -20.34
N ILE A 204 -12.30 -4.17 -19.56
CA ILE A 204 -12.78 -3.72 -18.25
C ILE A 204 -12.98 -2.21 -18.29
N ARG A 205 -14.07 -1.73 -17.71
CA ARG A 205 -14.43 -0.30 -17.67
C ARG A 205 -15.06 0.06 -16.35
N GLY A 206 -14.92 1.33 -15.95
CA GLY A 206 -15.57 1.89 -14.78
C GLY A 206 -14.75 1.84 -13.49
N ALA A 207 -13.51 1.36 -13.50
CA ALA A 207 -12.61 1.51 -12.35
C ALA A 207 -12.49 2.99 -11.96
N GLY A 208 -12.30 3.28 -10.66
CA GLY A 208 -12.36 4.64 -10.11
C GLY A 208 -13.79 5.12 -9.82
N THR A 209 -14.82 4.40 -10.28
CA THR A 209 -16.22 4.64 -9.94
C THR A 209 -16.79 3.57 -9.00
N SER A 210 -18.04 3.66 -8.59
CA SER A 210 -18.68 2.64 -7.76
C SER A 210 -19.13 1.41 -8.52
N THR A 211 -18.98 1.38 -9.85
CA THR A 211 -19.45 0.27 -10.69
C THR A 211 -18.41 -0.06 -11.74
N ILE A 212 -18.01 -1.33 -11.79
CA ILE A 212 -17.05 -1.85 -12.76
C ILE A 212 -17.76 -2.86 -13.66
N TYR A 213 -17.56 -2.72 -14.96
CA TYR A 213 -18.07 -3.63 -15.99
C TYR A 213 -16.91 -4.42 -16.57
N ILE A 214 -17.03 -5.74 -16.64
CA ILE A 214 -16.02 -6.66 -17.15
C ILE A 214 -16.67 -7.53 -18.19
N LYS A 215 -16.17 -7.46 -19.41
CA LYS A 215 -16.56 -8.39 -20.47
C LYS A 215 -15.86 -9.73 -20.26
N GLY A 216 -16.61 -10.79 -20.21
CA GLY A 216 -16.08 -12.13 -19.99
C GLY A 216 -15.24 -12.65 -21.15
N GLY A 217 -14.27 -13.50 -20.81
CA GLY A 217 -13.26 -13.99 -21.73
C GLY A 217 -12.14 -12.97 -21.95
N MET A 218 -10.91 -13.45 -21.93
CA MET A 218 -9.73 -12.61 -22.15
C MET A 218 -8.98 -13.14 -23.38
N GLU A 219 -8.70 -12.24 -24.33
CA GLU A 219 -7.89 -12.59 -25.51
C GLU A 219 -6.41 -12.62 -25.12
N GLU A 220 -5.71 -13.71 -25.50
CA GLU A 220 -4.27 -13.79 -25.23
C GLU A 220 -3.49 -12.78 -26.10
N VAL A 221 -2.59 -12.03 -25.46
CA VAL A 221 -1.61 -11.19 -26.15
C VAL A 221 -0.22 -11.77 -25.98
N PRO A 222 0.66 -11.72 -27.00
CA PRO A 222 1.98 -12.32 -26.96
C PRO A 222 2.94 -11.57 -26.03
N ALA A 223 2.74 -10.27 -25.87
CA ALA A 223 3.56 -9.41 -25.01
C ALA A 223 2.80 -8.17 -24.58
N ALA A 224 3.11 -7.66 -23.39
CA ALA A 224 2.58 -6.40 -22.89
C ALA A 224 3.68 -5.63 -22.13
N ALA A 225 3.57 -4.30 -22.14
CA ALA A 225 4.42 -3.43 -21.34
C ALA A 225 3.53 -2.51 -20.50
N HIS A 226 3.87 -2.37 -19.22
CA HIS A 226 3.10 -1.57 -18.28
C HIS A 226 4.05 -0.83 -17.33
N ARG A 227 3.69 0.40 -16.99
CA ARG A 227 4.43 1.20 -16.01
C ARG A 227 3.59 1.31 -14.74
N ILE A 228 4.10 0.80 -13.63
CA ILE A 228 3.46 0.92 -12.33
C ILE A 228 3.37 2.40 -11.96
N MET A 229 2.18 2.83 -11.55
CA MET A 229 1.90 4.20 -11.13
C MET A 229 2.76 4.62 -9.93
N PRO A 230 3.03 5.93 -9.74
CA PRO A 230 3.76 6.41 -8.56
C PRO A 230 2.98 6.15 -7.27
N ASP A 231 3.72 5.85 -6.19
CA ASP A 231 3.14 5.54 -4.87
C ASP A 231 2.66 6.82 -4.16
N ARG A 232 1.34 7.02 -4.14
CA ARG A 232 0.71 8.14 -3.44
C ARG A 232 0.97 8.13 -1.93
N ILE A 233 1.18 6.95 -1.32
CA ILE A 233 1.46 6.83 0.12
C ILE A 233 2.93 7.16 0.41
N ALA A 234 3.86 6.72 -0.45
CA ALA A 234 5.26 7.13 -0.35
C ALA A 234 5.41 8.65 -0.55
N ALA A 235 4.73 9.23 -1.57
CA ALA A 235 4.70 10.68 -1.76
C ALA A 235 4.18 11.40 -0.51
N GLY A 236 3.03 10.96 0.02
CA GLY A 236 2.46 11.53 1.25
C GLY A 236 3.37 11.39 2.46
N THR A 237 4.11 10.30 2.58
CA THR A 237 5.09 10.09 3.65
C THR A 237 6.23 11.10 3.56
N LEU A 238 6.76 11.35 2.35
CA LEU A 238 7.79 12.38 2.12
C LEU A 238 7.26 13.79 2.41
N MET A 239 6.00 14.08 2.04
CA MET A 239 5.35 15.35 2.38
C MET A 239 5.25 15.54 3.90
N CYS A 240 4.83 14.51 4.64
CA CYS A 240 4.79 14.56 6.10
C CYS A 240 6.20 14.72 6.72
N ALA A 241 7.23 14.11 6.12
CA ALA A 241 8.61 14.28 6.56
C ALA A 241 9.09 15.73 6.41
N VAL A 242 8.81 16.38 5.26
CA VAL A 242 9.13 17.80 5.06
C VAL A 242 8.32 18.70 6.01
N ALA A 243 7.03 18.38 6.23
CA ALA A 243 6.20 19.12 7.16
C ALA A 243 6.73 19.03 8.62
N MET A 244 7.25 17.87 9.03
CA MET A 244 7.81 17.61 10.36
C MET A 244 9.18 18.29 10.56
N ALA A 245 10.09 18.11 9.61
CA ALA A 245 11.47 18.61 9.72
C ALA A 245 11.60 20.11 9.36
N GLY A 246 10.59 20.65 8.69
CA GLY A 246 10.66 21.96 8.05
C GLY A 246 11.52 21.92 6.79
N GLY A 247 11.33 22.94 5.92
CA GLY A 247 12.10 23.05 4.67
C GLY A 247 11.23 23.09 3.42
N GLU A 248 11.80 22.65 2.31
CA GLU A 248 11.17 22.74 0.98
C GLU A 248 11.65 21.60 0.09
N ALA A 249 10.74 20.86 -0.51
CA ALA A 249 11.09 19.78 -1.43
C ALA A 249 10.17 19.74 -2.65
N GLU A 250 10.73 19.33 -3.79
CA GLU A 250 10.00 19.00 -5.00
C GLU A 250 9.96 17.46 -5.14
N LEU A 251 8.75 16.92 -5.19
CA LEU A 251 8.50 15.51 -5.50
C LEU A 251 8.19 15.42 -6.99
N THR A 252 8.84 14.49 -7.69
CA THR A 252 8.60 14.21 -9.11
C THR A 252 8.09 12.79 -9.30
N ASP A 253 7.54 12.49 -10.46
CA ASP A 253 6.86 11.24 -10.74
C ASP A 253 5.78 10.99 -9.65
N VAL A 254 4.85 11.94 -9.52
CA VAL A 254 3.76 11.92 -8.54
C VAL A 254 2.45 12.32 -9.23
N CYS A 255 1.34 11.75 -8.80
CA CYS A 255 0.01 12.18 -9.23
C CYS A 255 -0.69 12.92 -8.08
N PRO A 256 -0.69 14.26 -8.06
CA PRO A 256 -1.26 15.04 -6.95
C PRO A 256 -2.75 14.78 -6.73
N GLU A 257 -3.49 14.41 -7.77
CA GLU A 257 -4.92 14.09 -7.71
C GLU A 257 -5.20 12.87 -6.82
N HIS A 258 -4.25 11.93 -6.73
CA HIS A 258 -4.39 10.71 -5.92
C HIS A 258 -4.23 10.94 -4.40
N ILE A 259 -3.73 12.12 -4.00
CA ILE A 259 -3.43 12.47 -2.59
C ILE A 259 -4.11 13.77 -2.12
N GLY A 260 -5.18 14.17 -2.80
CA GLY A 260 -5.87 15.43 -2.53
C GLY A 260 -6.32 15.62 -1.08
N SER A 261 -6.81 14.55 -0.43
CA SER A 261 -7.21 14.59 0.99
C SER A 261 -6.03 14.91 1.93
N LEU A 262 -4.86 14.34 1.69
CA LEU A 262 -3.65 14.65 2.46
C LEU A 262 -3.13 16.07 2.18
N ILE A 263 -3.12 16.49 0.90
CA ILE A 263 -2.74 17.86 0.52
C ILE A 263 -3.59 18.88 1.28
N SER A 264 -4.92 18.64 1.36
CA SER A 264 -5.84 19.48 2.12
C SER A 264 -5.45 19.58 3.60
N LYS A 265 -5.14 18.43 4.23
CA LYS A 265 -4.74 18.37 5.65
C LYS A 265 -3.38 19.01 5.92
N LEU A 266 -2.42 18.86 5.05
CA LEU A 266 -1.12 19.53 5.19
C LEU A 266 -1.23 21.05 4.97
N ARG A 267 -2.13 21.52 4.11
CA ARG A 267 -2.45 22.95 4.00
C ARG A 267 -3.11 23.50 5.26
N GLU A 268 -4.04 22.73 5.87
CA GLU A 268 -4.63 23.04 7.18
C GLU A 268 -3.54 23.13 8.27
N ALA A 269 -2.48 22.30 8.19
CA ALA A 269 -1.32 22.36 9.06
C ALA A 269 -0.33 23.51 8.74
N GLY A 270 -0.65 24.43 7.82
CA GLY A 270 0.16 25.57 7.48
C GLY A 270 1.23 25.32 6.41
N CYS A 271 1.24 24.16 5.75
CA CYS A 271 2.14 23.89 4.65
C CYS A 271 1.68 24.60 3.37
N HIS A 272 2.63 25.20 2.64
CA HIS A 272 2.39 25.69 1.30
C HIS A 272 2.67 24.58 0.26
N ILE A 273 1.68 24.24 -0.56
CA ILE A 273 1.77 23.13 -1.51
C ILE A 273 1.33 23.61 -2.90
N SER A 274 2.21 23.46 -3.89
CA SER A 274 1.95 23.70 -5.31
C SER A 274 1.95 22.36 -6.06
N CYS A 275 0.97 22.17 -6.95
CA CYS A 275 0.81 20.96 -7.73
C CYS A 275 1.02 21.25 -9.21
N GLY A 276 1.95 20.53 -9.84
CA GLY A 276 2.08 20.42 -11.29
C GLY A 276 1.29 19.22 -11.82
N ARG A 277 1.59 18.79 -13.04
CA ARG A 277 0.98 17.61 -13.64
C ARG A 277 1.48 16.31 -13.01
N ASP A 278 2.80 16.20 -12.86
CA ASP A 278 3.53 15.03 -12.35
C ASP A 278 4.59 15.44 -11.31
N THR A 279 4.42 16.64 -10.74
CA THR A 279 5.29 17.23 -9.72
C THR A 279 4.47 17.84 -8.60
N LEU A 280 5.05 17.89 -7.42
CA LEU A 280 4.48 18.52 -6.24
C LEU A 280 5.59 19.21 -5.46
N GLU A 281 5.43 20.50 -5.17
CA GLU A 281 6.29 21.23 -4.25
C GLU A 281 5.61 21.38 -2.90
N ILE A 282 6.34 21.13 -1.83
CA ILE A 282 5.90 21.39 -0.47
C ILE A 282 6.91 22.27 0.27
N ARG A 283 6.41 23.29 0.98
CA ARG A 283 7.19 24.15 1.86
C ARG A 283 6.54 24.18 3.23
N ALA A 284 7.33 23.92 4.27
CA ALA A 284 6.93 24.00 5.66
C ALA A 284 7.80 25.00 6.42
N LYS A 285 7.15 25.94 7.08
CA LYS A 285 7.82 27.02 7.84
C LYS A 285 7.35 26.98 9.29
N GLY A 286 8.26 26.66 10.19
CA GLY A 286 7.98 26.67 11.62
C GLY A 286 7.16 25.47 12.10
N ARG A 287 6.55 25.61 13.26
CA ARG A 287 5.71 24.61 13.92
C ARG A 287 4.40 24.43 13.13
N PRO A 288 3.95 23.18 12.88
CA PRO A 288 2.67 22.95 12.24
C PRO A 288 1.49 23.50 13.04
N GLU A 289 0.43 23.95 12.36
CA GLU A 289 -0.85 24.26 12.99
C GLU A 289 -1.64 22.99 13.29
N GLU A 290 -2.61 23.06 14.22
CA GLU A 290 -3.48 21.93 14.53
C GLU A 290 -4.34 21.49 13.34
N ILE A 291 -4.48 20.20 13.14
CA ILE A 291 -5.47 19.61 12.26
C ILE A 291 -6.62 19.12 13.12
N LYS A 292 -7.74 19.84 13.13
CA LYS A 292 -8.82 19.61 14.11
C LYS A 292 -9.36 18.19 14.09
N LEU A 293 -9.61 17.63 12.88
CA LEU A 293 -10.18 16.31 12.72
C LEU A 293 -9.58 15.59 11.51
N ILE A 294 -9.15 14.36 11.74
CA ILE A 294 -8.73 13.41 10.70
C ILE A 294 -9.56 12.15 10.87
N GLU A 295 -10.34 11.78 9.85
CA GLU A 295 -11.10 10.55 9.81
C GLU A 295 -10.67 9.71 8.61
N THR A 296 -10.29 8.46 8.87
CA THR A 296 -9.97 7.54 7.77
C THR A 296 -11.24 7.03 7.12
N LEU A 297 -11.29 7.09 5.79
CA LEU A 297 -12.44 6.69 4.97
C LEU A 297 -11.95 6.04 3.67
N PRO A 298 -12.77 5.22 3.01
CA PRO A 298 -12.50 4.77 1.64
C PRO A 298 -12.25 5.96 0.69
N TYR A 299 -11.45 5.73 -0.33
CA TYR A 299 -11.13 6.76 -1.32
C TYR A 299 -12.41 7.38 -1.96
N PRO A 300 -12.47 8.71 -2.16
CA PRO A 300 -11.40 9.71 -2.02
C PRO A 300 -11.26 10.33 -0.62
N GLY A 301 -11.77 9.69 0.43
CA GLY A 301 -11.56 10.09 1.82
C GLY A 301 -10.09 10.00 2.24
N PHE A 302 -9.83 10.32 3.52
CA PHE A 302 -8.46 10.28 4.04
C PHE A 302 -8.00 8.82 4.19
N PRO A 303 -6.88 8.41 3.52
CA PRO A 303 -6.49 7.00 3.50
C PRO A 303 -5.90 6.57 4.84
N THR A 304 -6.32 5.38 5.31
CA THR A 304 -5.78 4.77 6.54
C THR A 304 -4.26 4.56 6.46
N ASP A 305 -3.70 4.36 5.27
CA ASP A 305 -2.26 4.20 5.05
C ASP A 305 -1.45 5.49 5.30
N MET A 306 -2.11 6.65 5.41
CA MET A 306 -1.50 7.93 5.81
C MET A 306 -1.80 8.35 7.25
N GLN A 307 -2.62 7.57 7.97
CA GLN A 307 -3.04 7.89 9.32
C GLN A 307 -1.85 8.03 10.28
N ALA A 308 -0.91 7.10 10.27
CA ALA A 308 0.22 7.11 11.19
C ALA A 308 1.21 8.27 10.92
N GLN A 309 1.44 8.61 9.65
CA GLN A 309 2.36 9.69 9.26
C GLN A 309 1.83 11.06 9.64
N ILE A 310 0.54 11.33 9.34
CA ILE A 310 -0.09 12.59 9.75
C ILE A 310 -0.25 12.68 11.27
N PHE A 311 -0.45 11.53 11.93
CA PHE A 311 -0.50 11.44 13.39
C PHE A 311 0.81 11.91 14.00
N ALA A 312 1.96 11.45 13.48
CA ALA A 312 3.28 11.90 13.94
C ALA A 312 3.40 13.43 13.83
N LEU A 313 2.94 14.05 12.73
CA LEU A 313 2.93 15.49 12.56
C LEU A 313 2.07 16.19 13.63
N CYS A 314 0.89 15.66 13.95
CA CYS A 314 -0.01 16.22 14.96
C CYS A 314 0.63 16.23 16.35
N THR A 315 1.64 15.38 16.65
CA THR A 315 2.30 15.36 17.96
C THR A 315 3.06 16.63 18.30
N VAL A 316 3.47 17.40 17.29
CA VAL A 316 4.18 18.69 17.46
C VAL A 316 3.36 19.89 17.00
N ALA A 317 2.14 19.70 16.53
CA ALA A 317 1.27 20.77 16.06
C ALA A 317 0.90 21.75 17.18
N ASP A 318 0.63 23.02 16.83
CA ASP A 318 0.21 24.03 17.82
C ASP A 318 -1.30 23.92 18.06
N GLY A 319 -1.70 23.11 19.05
CA GLY A 319 -3.07 22.87 19.42
C GLY A 319 -3.42 21.38 19.62
N THR A 320 -4.69 21.03 19.38
CA THR A 320 -5.21 19.68 19.62
C THR A 320 -5.85 19.10 18.37
N SER A 321 -5.41 17.92 17.97
CA SER A 321 -5.96 17.17 16.86
C SER A 321 -6.71 15.93 17.34
N VAL A 322 -7.83 15.59 16.68
CA VAL A 322 -8.60 14.37 16.90
C VAL A 322 -8.45 13.47 15.68
N ILE A 323 -8.08 12.22 15.91
CA ILE A 323 -7.86 11.24 14.83
C ILE A 323 -8.77 10.04 15.09
N VAL A 324 -9.62 9.73 14.08
CA VAL A 324 -10.57 8.62 14.11
C VAL A 324 -10.18 7.61 13.03
N GLU A 325 -9.92 6.37 13.44
CA GLU A 325 -9.60 5.27 12.54
C GLU A 325 -10.82 4.38 12.33
N ASN A 326 -11.47 4.54 11.18
CA ASN A 326 -12.71 3.82 10.88
C ASN A 326 -12.52 2.45 10.23
N LEU A 327 -11.30 2.16 9.70
CA LEU A 327 -11.05 0.94 8.93
C LEU A 327 -10.47 -0.20 9.79
N PHE A 328 -9.45 0.08 10.63
CA PHE A 328 -8.71 -0.96 11.34
C PHE A 328 -8.65 -0.72 12.85
N GLU A 329 -8.93 -1.76 13.64
CA GLU A 329 -9.01 -1.67 15.10
C GLU A 329 -7.67 -1.39 15.78
N ASN A 330 -6.57 -1.93 15.24
CA ASN A 330 -5.25 -1.89 15.87
C ASN A 330 -4.26 -0.94 15.15
N ARG A 331 -4.78 0.12 14.51
CA ARG A 331 -3.93 1.03 13.71
C ARG A 331 -3.10 1.99 14.56
N PHE A 332 -3.39 2.15 15.84
CA PHE A 332 -2.71 3.07 16.76
C PHE A 332 -1.49 2.47 17.50
N ARG A 333 -0.91 1.37 17.01
CA ARG A 333 0.22 0.69 17.67
C ARG A 333 1.47 1.57 17.82
N HIS A 334 1.63 2.57 16.98
CA HIS A 334 2.70 3.56 17.02
C HIS A 334 2.55 4.59 18.17
N CYS A 335 1.35 4.78 18.73
CA CYS A 335 1.09 5.76 19.77
C CYS A 335 1.96 5.53 21.02
N ALA A 336 2.10 4.29 21.48
CA ALA A 336 2.93 3.97 22.64
C ALA A 336 4.42 4.31 22.40
N GLU A 337 4.90 4.20 21.17
CA GLU A 337 6.27 4.54 20.81
C GLU A 337 6.45 6.07 20.73
N LEU A 338 5.47 6.81 20.18
CA LEU A 338 5.49 8.28 20.18
C LEU A 338 5.42 8.87 21.61
N ILE A 339 4.68 8.22 22.53
CA ILE A 339 4.65 8.62 23.95
C ILE A 339 6.05 8.51 24.59
N LYS A 340 6.86 7.51 24.23
CA LYS A 340 8.26 7.42 24.68
C LYS A 340 9.12 8.61 24.21
N MET A 341 8.75 9.20 23.06
CA MET A 341 9.38 10.42 22.54
C MET A 341 8.84 11.71 23.18
N GLY A 342 7.91 11.61 24.14
CA GLY A 342 7.33 12.77 24.83
C GLY A 342 6.01 13.28 24.25
N ALA A 343 5.40 12.58 23.31
CA ALA A 343 4.10 12.98 22.73
C ALA A 343 2.97 12.89 23.78
N ASN A 344 2.05 13.88 23.76
CA ASN A 344 0.86 13.91 24.62
C ASN A 344 -0.36 13.33 23.88
N ILE A 345 -0.61 12.05 24.09
CA ILE A 345 -1.62 11.27 23.36
C ILE A 345 -2.59 10.64 24.37
N THR A 346 -3.88 10.77 24.10
CA THR A 346 -4.94 10.02 24.78
C THR A 346 -5.67 9.19 23.73
N GLN A 347 -5.51 7.86 23.77
CA GLN A 347 -6.18 6.94 22.86
C GLN A 347 -7.29 6.18 23.58
N LYS A 348 -8.45 6.07 22.95
CA LYS A 348 -9.55 5.21 23.37
C LYS A 348 -10.19 4.58 22.13
N ASP A 349 -10.22 3.27 22.08
CA ASP A 349 -10.77 2.50 20.96
C ASP A 349 -10.19 2.94 19.60
N ARG A 350 -11.03 3.42 18.70
CA ARG A 350 -10.68 3.90 17.36
C ARG A 350 -10.45 5.42 17.29
N THR A 351 -10.31 6.07 18.44
CA THR A 351 -10.13 7.53 18.51
C THR A 351 -8.88 7.87 19.31
N ALA A 352 -8.11 8.80 18.82
CA ALA A 352 -6.97 9.39 19.55
C ALA A 352 -7.10 10.91 19.57
N ILE A 353 -6.83 11.48 20.75
CA ILE A 353 -6.69 12.93 20.96
C ILE A 353 -5.20 13.20 21.16
N VAL A 354 -4.64 14.01 20.28
CA VAL A 354 -3.24 14.39 20.27
C VAL A 354 -3.13 15.87 20.63
N ARG A 355 -2.50 16.18 21.75
CA ARG A 355 -2.15 17.55 22.14
C ARG A 355 -0.71 17.77 21.76
N GLY A 356 -0.49 18.64 20.77
CA GLY A 356 0.85 18.87 20.26
C GLY A 356 1.77 19.47 21.31
N VAL A 357 2.96 18.90 21.43
CA VAL A 357 4.06 19.41 22.26
C VAL A 357 4.96 20.32 21.45
N GLU A 358 5.78 21.13 22.08
CA GLU A 358 6.69 22.02 21.37
C GLU A 358 7.71 21.23 20.54
N LYS A 359 8.25 20.15 21.14
CA LYS A 359 9.21 19.24 20.50
C LYS A 359 9.10 17.83 21.07
N LEU A 360 9.45 16.84 20.25
CA LEU A 360 9.70 15.48 20.69
C LEU A 360 11.17 15.32 21.09
N SER A 361 11.47 14.33 21.92
CA SER A 361 12.82 13.93 22.30
C SER A 361 13.22 12.65 21.61
N GLY A 362 14.47 12.53 21.20
CA GLY A 362 15.02 11.31 20.66
C GLY A 362 14.91 10.14 21.65
N ALA A 363 14.57 8.96 21.14
CA ALA A 363 14.35 7.75 21.93
C ALA A 363 14.62 6.48 21.11
N VAL A 364 14.70 5.34 21.80
CA VAL A 364 14.67 4.03 21.16
C VAL A 364 13.21 3.59 21.01
N VAL A 365 12.75 3.46 19.78
CA VAL A 365 11.36 3.12 19.41
C VAL A 365 11.33 1.94 18.43
N TYR A 366 10.24 1.20 18.42
CA TYR A 366 10.13 -0.05 17.67
C TYR A 366 9.02 0.03 16.62
N ALA A 367 9.39 -0.17 15.35
CA ALA A 367 8.40 -0.37 14.30
C ALA A 367 7.65 -1.68 14.57
N LYS A 368 6.31 -1.60 14.58
CA LYS A 368 5.40 -2.72 14.78
C LYS A 368 4.56 -3.04 13.55
N ASP A 369 4.59 -2.16 12.59
CA ASP A 369 4.00 -2.29 11.26
C ASP A 369 4.66 -1.30 10.29
N LEU A 370 4.37 -1.45 9.00
CA LEU A 370 4.94 -0.66 7.92
C LEU A 370 4.73 0.86 8.10
N ARG A 371 3.49 1.30 8.33
CA ARG A 371 3.14 2.72 8.36
C ARG A 371 3.49 3.37 9.70
N GLY A 372 3.35 2.60 10.80
CA GLY A 372 3.85 3.00 12.10
C GLY A 372 5.36 3.22 12.10
N GLY A 373 6.13 2.33 11.47
CA GLY A 373 7.58 2.50 11.32
C GLY A 373 7.96 3.78 10.57
N ALA A 374 7.28 4.06 9.45
CA ALA A 374 7.48 5.31 8.71
C ALA A 374 7.11 6.55 9.56
N ALA A 375 6.03 6.49 10.33
CA ALA A 375 5.64 7.57 11.25
C ALA A 375 6.68 7.84 12.33
N LEU A 376 7.29 6.78 12.90
CA LEU A 376 8.37 6.91 13.89
C LEU A 376 9.65 7.51 13.26
N THR A 377 9.93 7.16 12.00
CA THR A 377 11.02 7.79 11.22
C THR A 377 10.77 9.29 11.06
N ILE A 378 9.55 9.67 10.64
CA ILE A 378 9.14 11.08 10.52
C ILE A 378 9.27 11.80 11.89
N ALA A 379 8.78 11.20 12.96
CA ALA A 379 8.88 11.77 14.31
C ALA A 379 10.35 12.00 14.72
N GLY A 380 11.25 11.06 14.38
CA GLY A 380 12.69 11.16 14.62
C GLY A 380 13.34 12.35 13.90
N LEU A 381 12.87 12.71 12.68
CA LEU A 381 13.40 13.88 11.95
C LEU A 381 13.13 15.20 12.67
N GLY A 382 11.99 15.31 13.36
CA GLY A 382 11.61 16.52 14.12
C GLY A 382 12.00 16.50 15.60
N ALA A 383 12.55 15.39 16.11
CA ALA A 383 12.90 15.24 17.52
C ALA A 383 14.23 15.93 17.87
N GLU A 384 14.40 16.31 19.13
CA GLU A 384 15.71 16.75 19.64
C GLU A 384 16.58 15.54 19.98
N GLY A 385 17.82 15.54 19.49
CA GLY A 385 18.80 14.47 19.71
C GLY A 385 18.66 13.28 18.78
N MET A 386 19.05 12.10 19.26
CA MET A 386 19.14 10.89 18.45
C MET A 386 17.93 9.97 18.67
N THR A 387 17.31 9.54 17.59
CA THR A 387 16.24 8.52 17.62
C THR A 387 16.73 7.24 16.97
N ALA A 388 16.53 6.09 17.65
CA ALA A 388 16.75 4.78 17.07
C ALA A 388 15.40 4.13 16.75
N VAL A 389 15.11 3.90 15.46
CA VAL A 389 13.92 3.17 15.01
C VAL A 389 14.33 1.74 14.71
N GLU A 390 13.99 0.83 15.59
CA GLU A 390 14.27 -0.61 15.47
C GLU A 390 13.25 -1.31 14.56
N ASN A 391 13.61 -2.50 14.05
CA ASN A 391 12.77 -3.36 13.19
C ASN A 391 12.44 -2.72 11.82
N THR A 392 13.45 -2.17 11.17
CA THR A 392 13.30 -1.51 9.85
C THR A 392 12.78 -2.44 8.77
N GLU A 393 12.85 -3.75 8.95
CA GLU A 393 12.25 -4.76 8.07
C GLU A 393 10.73 -4.57 7.86
N TYR A 394 10.02 -3.93 8.79
CA TYR A 394 8.63 -3.53 8.56
C TYR A 394 8.53 -2.37 7.58
N ILE A 395 9.46 -1.41 7.65
CA ILE A 395 9.50 -0.25 6.74
C ILE A 395 9.86 -0.70 5.31
N ASP A 396 10.82 -1.61 5.18
CA ASP A 396 11.29 -2.16 3.90
C ASP A 396 10.22 -2.96 3.14
N ARG A 397 9.12 -3.31 3.80
CA ARG A 397 7.97 -3.92 3.14
C ARG A 397 7.29 -3.01 2.11
N GLY A 398 7.40 -1.70 2.24
CA GLY A 398 6.68 -0.77 1.38
C GLY A 398 7.45 0.48 0.97
N TYR A 399 8.64 0.70 1.49
CA TYR A 399 9.48 1.82 1.10
C TYR A 399 10.82 1.31 0.58
N GLN A 400 11.14 1.70 -0.64
CA GLN A 400 12.42 1.41 -1.26
C GLN A 400 13.46 2.38 -0.72
N ARG A 401 14.31 1.92 0.21
CA ARG A 401 15.40 2.70 0.79
C ARG A 401 14.95 4.07 1.32
N LEU A 402 13.97 4.08 2.26
CA LEU A 402 13.43 5.32 2.85
C LEU A 402 14.53 6.20 3.46
N ASP A 403 15.52 5.58 4.09
CA ASP A 403 16.70 6.22 4.66
C ASP A 403 17.51 7.01 3.60
N GLU A 404 17.82 6.38 2.46
CA GLU A 404 18.55 7.04 1.37
C GLU A 404 17.72 8.16 0.73
N THR A 405 16.43 7.91 0.54
CA THR A 405 15.50 8.89 -0.01
C THR A 405 15.44 10.15 0.85
N LEU A 406 15.30 10.00 2.17
CA LEU A 406 15.29 11.14 3.11
C LEU A 406 16.67 11.80 3.22
N ASN A 407 17.76 11.04 3.20
CA ASN A 407 19.12 11.59 3.19
C ASN A 407 19.39 12.40 1.93
N SER A 408 18.84 12.03 0.77
CA SER A 408 18.95 12.83 -0.45
C SER A 408 18.30 14.21 -0.35
N LEU A 409 17.36 14.38 0.58
CA LEU A 409 16.73 15.65 0.94
C LEU A 409 17.42 16.37 2.10
N GLY A 410 18.51 15.82 2.66
CA GLY A 410 19.30 16.46 3.73
C GLY A 410 18.99 15.95 5.13
N ALA A 411 18.26 14.85 5.30
CA ALA A 411 18.17 14.17 6.58
C ALA A 411 19.54 13.58 7.00
N CYS A 412 19.68 13.26 8.28
CA CYS A 412 20.81 12.54 8.81
C CYS A 412 20.35 11.20 9.39
N ILE A 413 20.27 10.18 8.54
CA ILE A 413 19.83 8.84 8.89
C ILE A 413 20.94 7.85 8.57
N LYS A 414 21.36 7.07 9.54
CA LYS A 414 22.27 5.93 9.38
C LYS A 414 21.49 4.64 9.51
N ARG A 415 21.55 3.78 8.48
CA ARG A 415 21.04 2.41 8.59
C ARG A 415 22.10 1.52 9.23
N GLU A 416 21.70 0.74 10.19
CA GLU A 416 22.50 -0.34 10.77
C GLU A 416 21.75 -1.65 10.58
N ASP A 417 22.30 -2.50 9.71
CA ASP A 417 21.75 -3.84 9.48
C ASP A 417 22.12 -4.72 10.68
N GLY A 418 21.13 -5.41 11.22
CA GLY A 418 21.37 -6.33 12.31
C GLY A 418 22.26 -7.48 11.84
N THR A 419 23.29 -7.81 12.60
CA THR A 419 24.04 -9.06 12.41
C THR A 419 23.06 -10.23 12.37
N GLN A 420 23.12 -11.02 11.30
CA GLN A 420 22.35 -12.26 11.12
C GLN A 420 22.68 -13.28 12.19
#